data_4836975cee672b4efe63091bfa342ba0
#
_entry.id   4836975cee672b4efe63091bfa342ba0
#
_cell.length_a   1.000
_cell.length_b   1.000
_cell.length_c   1.000
_cell.angle_alpha   90.00
_cell.angle_beta   90.00
_cell.angle_gamma   90.00
#
_symmetry.space_group_name_H-M   'P 1'
#
loop_
_entity.id
_entity.type
_entity.pdbx_description
1 polymer ?
#
loop_
_entity_poly.entity_id
_entity_poly.type
_entity_poly.pdbx_seq_one_letter_code
_entity_poly.pdbx_strand_id
1 'polypeptide(L)'
;LGNSGELKNNMNRDLMELTDLQAIRPSTTRLPVKKVGTPWGIYCDISILWPHSLFATIFNSFQGAWCERICPSKDELEKFWDSQANHPNLKDHPMTKRANWKRRAVPIAIHGDGVPVTGCGKSWCKSMLVLSWCSMVGHGSTLEMNFLIVSMMSALFMKSGTTKQLLWKRIVWSLQQLFDGQWSAYDEYGAKYGDRTPEGRRAETNLCGDDGFFGVLWGLKQDLEHLVSEFGWKDYRRLDTGPCGFCPCDVNTFPWKDFRLAKS
;
A
#
# COMPACT_ATOMS: atom_id res chain seq x y z
N LEU A 1 25.80 -1.52 -24.88
CA LEU A 1 24.37 -1.64 -24.89
C LEU A 1 23.78 -0.74 -25.98
N GLY A 2 23.50 -1.32 -27.09
CA GLY A 2 22.44 -1.09 -28.02
C GLY A 2 22.41 0.11 -28.93
N ASN A 3 23.09 0.03 -30.09
CA ASN A 3 22.91 0.99 -31.17
C ASN A 3 21.82 0.62 -32.20
N SER A 4 21.01 -0.40 -31.97
CA SER A 4 19.97 -0.79 -32.94
C SER A 4 18.58 -0.69 -32.30
N GLY A 5 17.60 -0.15 -33.04
CA GLY A 5 16.22 0.06 -32.59
C GLY A 5 15.45 -1.21 -32.22
N GLU A 6 15.99 -2.38 -32.48
CA GLU A 6 15.42 -3.69 -32.09
C GLU A 6 15.51 -3.99 -30.60
N LEU A 7 16.43 -3.36 -29.87
CA LEU A 7 16.63 -3.58 -28.44
C LEU A 7 15.52 -2.99 -27.56
N LYS A 8 14.75 -2.02 -28.06
CA LYS A 8 13.68 -1.39 -27.28
C LYS A 8 12.57 -2.35 -26.85
N ASN A 9 12.23 -3.32 -27.67
CA ASN A 9 11.15 -4.27 -27.37
C ASN A 9 11.59 -5.44 -26.48
N ASN A 10 12.90 -5.71 -26.42
CA ASN A 10 13.46 -6.81 -25.66
C ASN A 10 14.11 -6.35 -24.36
N MET A 11 14.46 -5.07 -24.22
CA MET A 11 15.20 -4.55 -23.07
C MET A 11 14.47 -4.80 -21.73
N ASN A 12 13.14 -4.65 -21.69
CA ASN A 12 12.37 -4.97 -20.48
C ASN A 12 12.39 -6.47 -20.19
N ARG A 13 12.26 -7.31 -21.21
CA ARG A 13 12.34 -8.77 -21.04
C ARG A 13 13.73 -9.17 -20.56
N ASP A 14 14.79 -8.69 -21.22
CA ASP A 14 16.17 -9.02 -20.91
C ASP A 14 16.57 -8.51 -19.50
N LEU A 15 16.07 -7.32 -19.12
CA LEU A 15 16.23 -6.80 -17.75
C LEU A 15 15.49 -7.65 -16.72
N MET A 16 14.28 -8.09 -17.03
CA MET A 16 13.47 -8.97 -16.17
C MET A 16 14.10 -10.36 -16.02
N GLU A 17 14.69 -10.89 -17.11
CA GLU A 17 15.44 -12.16 -17.08
C GLU A 17 16.72 -12.05 -16.24
N LEU A 18 17.49 -10.95 -16.40
CA LEU A 18 18.70 -10.70 -15.63
C LEU A 18 18.48 -10.49 -14.13
N THR A 19 17.30 -10.04 -13.76
CA THR A 19 17.00 -9.68 -12.36
C THR A 19 16.11 -10.69 -11.64
N ASP A 20 15.79 -11.83 -12.25
CA ASP A 20 14.83 -12.84 -11.75
C ASP A 20 13.45 -12.25 -11.36
N LEU A 21 13.13 -11.04 -11.84
CA LEU A 21 11.88 -10.34 -11.53
C LEU A 21 10.67 -10.86 -12.33
N GLN A 22 10.83 -11.93 -13.12
CA GLN A 22 9.71 -12.53 -13.87
C GLN A 22 8.55 -12.98 -12.97
N ALA A 23 8.83 -13.27 -11.70
CA ALA A 23 7.82 -13.63 -10.72
C ALA A 23 6.95 -12.42 -10.31
N ILE A 24 7.46 -11.18 -10.43
CA ILE A 24 6.77 -9.95 -10.06
C ILE A 24 6.16 -9.32 -11.30
N ARG A 25 4.89 -9.60 -11.55
CA ARG A 25 4.16 -9.01 -12.68
C ARG A 25 3.12 -8.02 -12.19
N PRO A 26 3.17 -6.74 -12.66
CA PRO A 26 2.10 -5.82 -12.38
C PRO A 26 0.80 -6.32 -13.01
N SER A 27 -0.28 -6.19 -12.25
CA SER A 27 -1.64 -6.34 -12.75
C SER A 27 -2.13 -5.00 -13.33
N THR A 28 -3.23 -5.02 -14.06
CA THR A 28 -3.90 -3.81 -14.50
C THR A 28 -5.26 -3.69 -13.84
N THR A 29 -5.63 -2.47 -13.45
CA THR A 29 -6.98 -2.16 -12.99
C THR A 29 -7.52 -0.98 -13.76
N ARG A 30 -8.81 -1.02 -14.10
CA ARG A 30 -9.44 0.01 -14.93
C ARG A 30 -10.05 1.10 -14.08
N LEU A 31 -9.54 2.34 -14.23
CA LEU A 31 -9.97 3.50 -13.47
C LEU A 31 -10.45 4.63 -14.40
N PRO A 32 -11.45 5.41 -13.99
CA PRO A 32 -11.79 6.64 -14.67
C PRO A 32 -10.71 7.69 -14.39
N VAL A 33 -10.15 8.25 -15.43
CA VAL A 33 -9.13 9.30 -15.35
C VAL A 33 -9.57 10.53 -16.13
N LYS A 34 -9.06 11.68 -15.74
CA LYS A 34 -9.32 12.93 -16.43
C LYS A 34 -8.66 12.89 -17.81
N LYS A 35 -9.42 13.11 -18.86
CA LYS A 35 -8.88 13.31 -20.21
C LYS A 35 -8.38 14.76 -20.32
N VAL A 36 -7.12 14.92 -20.69
CA VAL A 36 -6.51 16.24 -20.89
C VAL A 36 -7.27 17.01 -21.98
N GLY A 37 -7.58 18.29 -21.72
CA GLY A 37 -8.30 19.16 -22.65
C GLY A 37 -9.83 18.97 -22.67
N THR A 38 -10.39 18.09 -21.84
CA THR A 38 -11.85 17.90 -21.77
C THR A 38 -12.34 17.84 -20.32
N PRO A 39 -13.61 18.18 -20.03
CA PRO A 39 -14.21 17.97 -18.71
C PRO A 39 -14.56 16.50 -18.44
N TRP A 40 -14.52 15.65 -19.46
CA TRP A 40 -14.95 14.26 -19.39
C TRP A 40 -13.82 13.34 -18.95
N GLY A 41 -14.17 12.30 -18.18
CA GLY A 41 -13.27 11.22 -17.85
C GLY A 41 -13.27 10.15 -18.96
N ILE A 42 -12.17 9.43 -19.04
CA ILE A 42 -12.04 8.20 -19.82
C ILE A 42 -11.60 7.08 -18.89
N TYR A 43 -11.92 5.84 -19.22
CA TYR A 43 -11.38 4.70 -18.50
C TYR A 43 -10.03 4.30 -19.08
N CYS A 44 -9.04 4.17 -18.22
CA CYS A 44 -7.69 3.71 -18.57
C CYS A 44 -7.29 2.53 -17.69
N ASP A 45 -6.50 1.64 -18.26
CA ASP A 45 -5.86 0.57 -17.53
C ASP A 45 -4.61 1.13 -16.83
N ILE A 46 -4.57 0.99 -15.51
CA ILE A 46 -3.50 1.47 -14.64
C ILE A 46 -2.75 0.25 -14.10
N SER A 47 -1.43 0.24 -14.27
CA SER A 47 -0.58 -0.81 -13.70
C SER A 47 -0.53 -0.69 -12.18
N ILE A 48 -0.70 -1.82 -11.50
CA ILE A 48 -0.72 -1.91 -10.04
C ILE A 48 -0.03 -3.18 -9.58
N LEU A 49 0.72 -3.08 -8.50
CA LEU A 49 1.30 -4.23 -7.79
C LEU A 49 0.44 -4.49 -6.55
N TRP A 50 -0.43 -5.49 -6.63
CA TRP A 50 -1.32 -5.81 -5.53
C TRP A 50 -0.54 -6.23 -4.27
N PRO A 51 -0.75 -5.58 -3.09
CA PRO A 51 -0.08 -5.95 -1.85
C PRO A 51 -0.11 -7.44 -1.52
N HIS A 52 -1.29 -8.09 -1.62
CA HIS A 52 -1.41 -9.53 -1.34
C HIS A 52 -0.62 -10.40 -2.32
N SER A 53 -0.63 -10.05 -3.61
CA SER A 53 0.08 -10.80 -4.64
C SER A 53 1.60 -10.64 -4.48
N LEU A 54 2.07 -9.42 -4.25
CA LEU A 54 3.49 -9.16 -4.03
C LEU A 54 4.00 -9.81 -2.74
N PHE A 55 3.24 -9.75 -1.66
CA PHE A 55 3.53 -10.41 -0.39
C PHE A 55 3.70 -11.93 -0.59
N ALA A 56 2.74 -12.57 -1.27
CA ALA A 56 2.81 -13.99 -1.59
C ALA A 56 3.99 -14.33 -2.50
N THR A 57 4.28 -13.48 -3.50
CA THR A 57 5.39 -13.69 -4.43
C THR A 57 6.73 -13.59 -3.71
N ILE A 58 6.91 -12.58 -2.83
CA ILE A 58 8.15 -12.44 -2.06
C ILE A 58 8.35 -13.67 -1.15
N PHE A 59 7.30 -14.15 -0.48
CA PHE A 59 7.37 -15.36 0.34
C PHE A 59 7.77 -16.59 -0.47
N ASN A 60 7.11 -16.81 -1.60
CA ASN A 60 7.28 -18.06 -2.36
C ASN A 60 8.55 -18.09 -3.24
N SER A 61 9.03 -16.91 -3.69
CA SER A 61 10.11 -16.84 -4.70
C SER A 61 11.35 -16.10 -4.24
N PHE A 62 11.30 -15.31 -3.17
CA PHE A 62 12.39 -14.45 -2.73
C PHE A 62 12.62 -14.54 -1.22
N GLN A 63 12.96 -15.74 -0.74
CA GLN A 63 13.09 -16.02 0.70
C GLN A 63 14.11 -15.10 1.42
N GLY A 64 15.22 -14.73 0.76
CA GLY A 64 16.18 -13.77 1.31
C GLY A 64 15.52 -12.41 1.59
N ALA A 65 14.81 -11.85 0.60
CA ALA A 65 14.08 -10.61 0.75
C ALA A 65 12.95 -10.74 1.77
N TRP A 66 12.28 -11.88 1.83
CA TRP A 66 11.27 -12.15 2.86
C TRP A 66 11.86 -12.03 4.26
N CYS A 67 12.94 -12.77 4.54
CA CYS A 67 13.58 -12.78 5.86
C CYS A 67 14.22 -11.44 6.24
N GLU A 68 14.65 -10.64 5.27
CA GLU A 68 15.23 -9.33 5.58
C GLU A 68 14.19 -8.23 5.67
N ARG A 69 13.24 -8.18 4.71
CA ARG A 69 12.38 -7.01 4.48
C ARG A 69 10.96 -7.15 5.01
N ILE A 70 10.46 -8.39 5.17
CA ILE A 70 9.07 -8.64 5.54
C ILE A 70 8.95 -9.23 6.94
N CYS A 71 9.60 -10.36 7.18
CA CYS A 71 9.49 -11.10 8.44
C CYS A 71 10.82 -11.76 8.77
N PRO A 72 11.69 -11.09 9.56
CA PRO A 72 12.99 -11.63 9.94
C PRO A 72 12.88 -12.94 10.71
N SER A 73 11.91 -13.01 11.63
CA SER A 73 11.59 -14.25 12.34
C SER A 73 10.18 -14.22 12.94
N LYS A 74 9.64 -15.40 13.24
CA LYS A 74 8.36 -15.50 13.98
C LYS A 74 8.48 -14.93 15.40
N ASP A 75 9.66 -14.96 16.01
CA ASP A 75 9.91 -14.41 17.35
C ASP A 75 9.92 -12.87 17.35
N GLU A 76 10.40 -12.25 16.27
CA GLU A 76 10.31 -10.78 16.12
C GLU A 76 8.88 -10.30 15.91
N LEU A 77 8.06 -11.05 15.18
CA LEU A 77 6.63 -10.77 15.09
C LEU A 77 5.98 -10.82 16.48
N GLU A 78 6.27 -11.86 17.25
CA GLU A 78 5.71 -12.03 18.60
C GLU A 78 6.12 -10.87 19.52
N LYS A 79 7.41 -10.50 19.53
CA LYS A 79 7.91 -9.33 20.27
C LYS A 79 7.23 -8.03 19.87
N PHE A 80 7.03 -7.82 18.56
CA PHE A 80 6.31 -6.66 18.06
C PHE A 80 4.89 -6.60 18.65
N TRP A 81 4.13 -7.70 18.53
CA TRP A 81 2.75 -7.74 19.02
C TRP A 81 2.66 -7.67 20.55
N ASP A 82 3.64 -8.19 21.27
CA ASP A 82 3.74 -8.03 22.72
C ASP A 82 3.95 -6.56 23.10
N SER A 83 4.78 -5.83 22.36
CA SER A 83 4.94 -4.39 22.56
C SER A 83 3.66 -3.59 22.29
N GLN A 84 2.75 -4.12 21.48
CA GLN A 84 1.47 -3.49 21.15
C GLN A 84 0.32 -3.95 22.06
N ALA A 85 0.57 -4.76 23.10
CA ALA A 85 -0.46 -5.39 23.91
C ALA A 85 -1.49 -4.39 24.51
N ASN A 86 -1.05 -3.18 24.83
CA ASN A 86 -1.89 -2.12 25.37
C ASN A 86 -2.46 -1.15 24.29
N HIS A 87 -2.19 -1.42 23.02
CA HIS A 87 -2.68 -0.54 21.95
C HIS A 87 -4.20 -0.68 21.79
N PRO A 88 -4.98 0.41 21.81
CA PRO A 88 -6.45 0.35 21.81
C PRO A 88 -7.00 -0.39 20.59
N ASN A 89 -6.37 -0.29 19.42
CA ASN A 89 -6.80 -0.99 18.21
C ASN A 89 -6.57 -2.51 18.27
N LEU A 90 -5.74 -3.01 19.20
CA LEU A 90 -5.52 -4.44 19.35
C LEU A 90 -6.65 -5.12 20.12
N LYS A 91 -7.26 -4.38 21.04
CA LYS A 91 -8.41 -4.86 21.80
C LYS A 91 -9.54 -5.19 20.82
N ASP A 92 -10.05 -6.40 20.90
CA ASP A 92 -11.14 -6.89 20.04
C ASP A 92 -10.82 -6.96 18.54
N HIS A 93 -9.56 -6.79 18.13
CA HIS A 93 -9.19 -6.90 16.73
C HIS A 93 -9.41 -8.33 16.21
N PRO A 94 -10.04 -8.53 15.02
CA PRO A 94 -10.40 -9.87 14.52
C PRO A 94 -9.21 -10.84 14.41
N MET A 95 -7.99 -10.33 14.16
CA MET A 95 -6.80 -11.17 14.08
C MET A 95 -6.49 -11.92 15.37
N THR A 96 -6.83 -11.34 16.54
CA THR A 96 -6.52 -11.95 17.85
C THR A 96 -7.26 -13.26 18.10
N LYS A 97 -8.32 -13.52 17.32
CA LYS A 97 -9.09 -14.78 17.35
C LYS A 97 -8.45 -15.92 16.54
N ARG A 98 -7.40 -15.63 15.76
CA ARG A 98 -6.73 -16.63 14.94
C ARG A 98 -5.66 -17.37 15.74
N ALA A 99 -5.54 -18.67 15.50
CA ALA A 99 -4.50 -19.47 16.15
C ALA A 99 -3.10 -18.95 15.80
N ASN A 100 -2.24 -18.84 16.81
CA ASN A 100 -0.83 -18.41 16.66
C ASN A 100 -0.65 -17.08 15.92
N TRP A 101 -1.62 -16.16 16.00
CA TRP A 101 -1.64 -14.92 15.23
C TRP A 101 -0.40 -14.07 15.46
N LYS A 102 0.14 -13.98 16.67
CA LYS A 102 1.35 -13.19 16.97
C LYS A 102 2.57 -13.61 16.13
N ARG A 103 2.64 -14.89 15.78
CA ARG A 103 3.76 -15.46 15.00
C ARG A 103 3.48 -15.53 13.50
N ARG A 104 2.29 -15.07 13.06
CA ARG A 104 1.82 -15.16 11.65
C ARG A 104 1.34 -13.82 11.09
N ALA A 105 0.89 -12.91 11.93
CA ALA A 105 0.41 -11.60 11.54
C ALA A 105 1.60 -10.67 11.27
N VAL A 106 1.84 -10.31 10.03
CA VAL A 106 2.87 -9.34 9.65
C VAL A 106 2.27 -7.94 9.70
N PRO A 107 2.75 -7.04 10.59
CA PRO A 107 2.27 -5.67 10.64
C PRO A 107 2.80 -4.91 9.43
N ILE A 108 1.91 -4.35 8.63
CA ILE A 108 2.27 -3.54 7.48
C ILE A 108 1.85 -2.10 7.66
N ALA A 109 2.58 -1.20 7.03
CA ALA A 109 2.20 0.20 6.90
C ALA A 109 2.10 0.59 5.42
N ILE A 110 1.16 1.47 5.11
CA ILE A 110 1.06 2.11 3.80
C ILE A 110 1.78 3.46 3.87
N HIS A 111 2.63 3.69 2.90
CA HIS A 111 3.28 4.97 2.66
C HIS A 111 2.66 5.62 1.42
N GLY A 112 2.31 6.89 1.52
CA GLY A 112 1.83 7.70 0.41
C GLY A 112 2.58 9.02 0.35
N ASP A 113 2.96 9.42 -0.86
CA ASP A 113 3.70 10.65 -1.09
C ASP A 113 3.34 11.28 -2.43
N GLY A 114 3.41 12.61 -2.47
CA GLY A 114 3.26 13.43 -3.67
C GLY A 114 4.61 13.80 -4.26
N VAL A 115 5.18 12.92 -5.09
CA VAL A 115 6.50 13.15 -5.69
C VAL A 115 6.43 14.23 -6.76
N PRO A 116 7.25 15.31 -6.70
CA PRO A 116 7.26 16.34 -7.72
C PRO A 116 7.78 15.79 -9.06
N VAL A 117 7.07 16.14 -10.14
CA VAL A 117 7.50 15.80 -11.50
C VAL A 117 8.48 16.87 -12.01
N THR A 118 9.61 16.42 -12.56
CA THR A 118 10.65 17.27 -13.14
C THR A 118 10.76 17.07 -14.65
N GLY A 119 11.50 17.96 -15.32
CA GLY A 119 11.72 17.88 -16.78
C GLY A 119 10.49 18.24 -17.60
N CYS A 120 10.35 17.67 -18.78
CA CYS A 120 9.31 18.02 -19.76
C CYS A 120 7.87 17.68 -19.28
N GLY A 121 7.71 16.74 -18.35
CA GLY A 121 6.42 16.41 -17.76
C GLY A 121 5.85 17.50 -16.85
N LYS A 122 6.68 18.40 -16.32
CA LYS A 122 6.29 19.46 -15.37
C LYS A 122 5.31 20.48 -15.97
N SER A 123 5.27 20.64 -17.28
CA SER A 123 4.37 21.59 -17.97
C SER A 123 2.90 21.23 -17.81
N TRP A 124 2.54 19.95 -17.66
CA TRP A 124 1.17 19.48 -17.56
C TRP A 124 0.85 18.75 -16.24
N CYS A 125 1.84 18.28 -15.54
CA CYS A 125 1.69 17.59 -14.25
C CYS A 125 2.76 18.03 -13.26
N LYS A 126 2.34 18.52 -12.10
CA LYS A 126 3.25 19.03 -11.06
C LYS A 126 3.76 17.94 -10.12
N SER A 127 2.94 16.93 -9.89
CA SER A 127 3.26 15.85 -8.95
C SER A 127 2.69 14.52 -9.40
N MET A 128 3.22 13.47 -8.84
CA MET A 128 2.77 12.09 -9.00
C MET A 128 2.46 11.51 -7.63
N LEU A 129 1.28 10.94 -7.46
CA LEU A 129 0.98 10.14 -6.29
C LEU A 129 1.75 8.83 -6.38
N VAL A 130 2.48 8.49 -5.33
CA VAL A 130 3.15 7.20 -5.17
C VAL A 130 2.61 6.54 -3.91
N LEU A 131 2.05 5.36 -4.04
CA LEU A 131 1.63 4.53 -2.90
C LEU A 131 2.52 3.30 -2.84
N SER A 132 3.01 3.01 -1.66
CA SER A 132 3.82 1.83 -1.35
C SER A 132 3.40 1.23 -0.01
N TRP A 133 3.84 0.02 0.27
CA TRP A 133 3.67 -0.61 1.56
C TRP A 133 5.00 -1.14 2.08
N CYS A 134 5.13 -1.29 3.39
CA CYS A 134 6.29 -1.90 4.02
C CYS A 134 5.88 -2.73 5.22
N SER A 135 6.71 -3.70 5.59
CA SER A 135 6.62 -4.34 6.90
C SER A 135 7.14 -3.41 7.99
N MET A 136 6.54 -3.47 9.17
CA MET A 136 6.99 -2.70 10.33
C MET A 136 8.05 -3.43 11.17
N VAL A 137 8.34 -4.69 10.84
CA VAL A 137 9.38 -5.51 11.50
C VAL A 137 10.55 -5.85 10.59
N GLY A 138 10.48 -5.52 9.31
CA GLY A 138 11.59 -5.73 8.38
C GLY A 138 12.74 -4.75 8.59
N HIS A 139 13.91 -5.10 8.04
CA HIS A 139 15.13 -4.31 8.15
C HIS A 139 15.61 -3.85 6.78
N GLY A 140 16.19 -2.65 6.70
CA GLY A 140 16.77 -2.11 5.48
C GLY A 140 16.64 -0.60 5.37
N SER A 141 17.17 -0.05 4.29
CA SER A 141 16.98 1.35 3.94
C SER A 141 15.53 1.62 3.48
N THR A 142 15.12 2.88 3.47
CA THR A 142 13.78 3.26 3.02
C THR A 142 13.46 2.76 1.60
N LEU A 143 14.43 2.78 0.69
CA LEU A 143 14.25 2.29 -0.68
C LEU A 143 14.04 0.78 -0.74
N GLU A 144 14.72 0.03 0.12
CA GLU A 144 14.63 -1.44 0.14
C GLU A 144 13.38 -1.94 0.84
N MET A 145 12.83 -1.13 1.76
CA MET A 145 11.68 -1.52 2.58
C MET A 145 10.33 -1.18 1.96
N ASN A 146 10.28 -0.23 1.02
CA ASN A 146 9.02 0.23 0.43
C ASN A 146 8.73 -0.51 -0.87
N PHE A 147 7.69 -1.32 -0.86
CA PHE A 147 7.19 -2.04 -2.03
C PHE A 147 6.11 -1.21 -2.72
N LEU A 148 6.34 -0.87 -3.98
CA LEU A 148 5.40 -0.07 -4.77
C LEU A 148 4.03 -0.77 -4.87
N ILE A 149 2.97 0.00 -4.69
CA ILE A 149 1.59 -0.40 -5.04
C ILE A 149 1.24 0.19 -6.41
N VAL A 150 1.31 1.51 -6.51
CA VAL A 150 0.95 2.26 -7.72
C VAL A 150 1.64 3.60 -7.74
N SER A 151 1.95 4.09 -8.94
CA SER A 151 2.31 5.48 -9.18
C SER A 151 1.40 6.08 -10.23
N MET A 152 0.91 7.31 -9.98
CA MET A 152 -0.09 7.93 -10.83
C MET A 152 0.07 9.43 -10.89
N MET A 153 0.14 10.00 -12.10
CA MET A 153 0.24 11.45 -12.30
C MET A 153 -0.98 12.17 -11.71
N SER A 154 -0.77 13.19 -10.88
CA SER A 154 -1.86 13.95 -10.23
C SER A 154 -2.81 14.61 -11.23
N ALA A 155 -2.33 14.96 -12.41
CA ALA A 155 -3.14 15.52 -13.50
C ALA A 155 -4.23 14.56 -14.04
N LEU A 156 -4.07 13.24 -13.80
CA LEU A 156 -5.04 12.23 -14.25
C LEU A 156 -6.21 12.06 -13.27
N PHE A 157 -6.12 12.59 -12.07
CA PHE A 157 -7.21 12.47 -11.10
C PHE A 157 -8.39 13.35 -11.50
N MET A 158 -9.58 12.78 -11.48
CA MET A 158 -10.82 13.53 -11.67
C MET A 158 -11.06 14.47 -10.49
N LYS A 159 -11.52 15.69 -10.76
CA LYS A 159 -11.85 16.69 -9.72
C LYS A 159 -12.94 16.22 -8.77
N SER A 160 -13.82 15.31 -9.22
CA SER A 160 -14.87 14.69 -8.40
C SER A 160 -14.32 13.75 -7.31
N GLY A 161 -13.02 13.42 -7.32
CA GLY A 161 -12.44 12.44 -6.41
C GLY A 161 -12.69 10.98 -6.80
N THR A 162 -13.49 10.70 -7.83
CA THR A 162 -13.91 9.34 -8.20
C THR A 162 -12.72 8.42 -8.50
N THR A 163 -11.68 8.93 -9.19
CA THR A 163 -10.46 8.15 -9.48
C THR A 163 -9.81 7.64 -8.19
N LYS A 164 -9.64 8.53 -7.19
CA LYS A 164 -9.01 8.19 -5.90
C LYS A 164 -9.88 7.21 -5.12
N GLN A 165 -11.18 7.45 -5.03
CA GLN A 165 -12.11 6.57 -4.32
C GLN A 165 -12.10 5.14 -4.88
N LEU A 166 -12.11 5.00 -6.20
CA LEU A 166 -12.06 3.70 -6.84
C LEU A 166 -10.68 3.05 -6.67
N LEU A 167 -9.60 3.80 -6.79
CA LEU A 167 -8.25 3.29 -6.53
C LEU A 167 -8.16 2.72 -5.11
N TRP A 168 -8.57 3.48 -4.09
CA TRP A 168 -8.57 3.00 -2.71
C TRP A 168 -9.49 1.79 -2.50
N LYS A 169 -10.66 1.76 -3.12
CA LYS A 169 -11.56 0.59 -3.07
C LYS A 169 -10.85 -0.68 -3.57
N ARG A 170 -10.07 -0.58 -4.64
CA ARG A 170 -9.29 -1.70 -5.18
C ARG A 170 -8.14 -2.11 -4.25
N ILE A 171 -7.43 -1.13 -3.71
CA ILE A 171 -6.35 -1.39 -2.74
C ILE A 171 -6.92 -2.08 -1.49
N VAL A 172 -8.05 -1.62 -0.96
CA VAL A 172 -8.73 -2.25 0.19
C VAL A 172 -9.13 -3.68 -0.11
N TRP A 173 -9.63 -3.99 -1.32
CA TRP A 173 -9.87 -5.36 -1.74
C TRP A 173 -8.61 -6.24 -1.66
N SER A 174 -7.47 -5.72 -2.08
CA SER A 174 -6.20 -6.43 -1.98
C SER A 174 -5.72 -6.59 -0.53
N LEU A 175 -5.89 -5.56 0.29
CA LEU A 175 -5.55 -5.60 1.73
C LEU A 175 -6.44 -6.59 2.48
N GLN A 176 -7.69 -6.77 2.06
CA GLN A 176 -8.57 -7.77 2.65
C GLN A 176 -8.06 -9.18 2.40
N GLN A 177 -7.64 -9.52 1.17
CA GLN A 177 -7.02 -10.81 0.89
C GLN A 177 -5.74 -11.02 1.70
N LEU A 178 -4.93 -9.96 1.80
CA LEU A 178 -3.72 -10.00 2.61
C LEU A 178 -4.05 -10.25 4.09
N PHE A 179 -5.11 -9.63 4.61
CA PHE A 179 -5.60 -9.87 5.96
C PHE A 179 -6.17 -11.27 6.12
N ASP A 180 -6.94 -11.77 5.17
CA ASP A 180 -7.48 -13.13 5.20
C ASP A 180 -6.37 -14.18 5.10
N GLY A 181 -5.25 -13.83 4.49
CA GLY A 181 -4.11 -14.71 4.23
C GLY A 181 -4.39 -15.70 3.11
N GLN A 182 -5.40 -15.45 2.30
CA GLN A 182 -5.89 -16.34 1.25
C GLN A 182 -6.15 -15.60 -0.07
N TRP A 183 -6.05 -16.34 -1.17
CA TRP A 183 -6.44 -15.84 -2.48
C TRP A 183 -7.97 -15.77 -2.59
N SER A 184 -8.49 -14.62 -3.01
CA SER A 184 -9.93 -14.47 -3.25
C SER A 184 -10.42 -15.30 -4.43
N ALA A 185 -11.66 -15.75 -4.35
CA ALA A 185 -12.38 -16.30 -5.49
C ALA A 185 -12.95 -15.21 -6.43
N TYR A 186 -12.84 -13.94 -6.06
CA TYR A 186 -13.41 -12.80 -6.79
C TYR A 186 -12.32 -11.76 -7.10
N ASP A 187 -12.44 -11.14 -8.27
CA ASP A 187 -11.59 -10.05 -8.69
C ASP A 187 -11.90 -8.74 -7.93
N GLU A 188 -11.15 -7.69 -8.23
CA GLU A 188 -11.33 -6.37 -7.62
C GLU A 188 -12.62 -5.65 -8.07
N TYR A 189 -13.37 -6.23 -8.99
CA TYR A 189 -14.69 -5.75 -9.44
C TYR A 189 -15.83 -6.52 -8.78
N GLY A 190 -15.51 -7.64 -8.09
CA GLY A 190 -16.47 -8.54 -7.48
C GLY A 190 -16.96 -9.64 -8.43
N ALA A 191 -16.33 -9.81 -9.60
CA ALA A 191 -16.62 -10.90 -10.50
C ALA A 191 -15.86 -12.17 -10.08
N LYS A 192 -16.56 -13.31 -10.07
CA LYS A 192 -15.94 -14.59 -9.72
C LYS A 192 -14.97 -15.03 -10.81
N TYR A 193 -13.77 -15.45 -10.42
CA TYR A 193 -12.81 -16.04 -11.35
C TYR A 193 -13.33 -17.37 -11.92
N GLY A 194 -13.05 -17.59 -13.20
CA GLY A 194 -13.38 -18.86 -13.83
C GLY A 194 -12.51 -20.00 -13.29
N ASP A 195 -13.09 -21.17 -13.03
CA ASP A 195 -12.39 -22.31 -12.41
C ASP A 195 -11.15 -22.78 -13.21
N ARG A 196 -11.10 -22.49 -14.52
CA ARG A 196 -9.97 -22.82 -15.39
C ARG A 196 -8.88 -21.76 -15.45
N THR A 197 -9.11 -20.58 -14.89
CA THR A 197 -8.09 -19.52 -14.82
C THR A 197 -7.05 -19.82 -13.74
N PRO A 198 -5.82 -19.28 -13.84
CA PRO A 198 -4.82 -19.42 -12.77
C PRO A 198 -5.35 -18.90 -11.43
N GLU A 199 -6.09 -17.80 -11.43
CA GLU A 199 -6.69 -17.17 -10.26
C GLU A 199 -7.77 -18.08 -9.65
N GLY A 200 -8.68 -18.65 -10.47
CA GLY A 200 -9.70 -19.56 -10.00
C GLY A 200 -9.13 -20.84 -9.41
N ARG A 201 -8.04 -21.38 -9.97
CA ARG A 201 -7.37 -22.58 -9.42
C ARG A 201 -6.69 -22.35 -8.08
N ARG A 202 -6.21 -21.13 -7.78
CA ARG A 202 -5.60 -20.80 -6.50
C ARG A 202 -6.58 -20.18 -5.49
N ALA A 203 -7.83 -19.93 -5.92
CA ALA A 203 -8.85 -19.38 -5.03
C ALA A 203 -8.97 -20.14 -3.71
N GLU A 204 -9.14 -19.42 -2.61
CA GLU A 204 -9.28 -19.95 -1.25
C GLU A 204 -8.06 -20.72 -0.72
N THR A 205 -6.95 -20.77 -1.47
CA THR A 205 -5.69 -21.29 -0.95
C THR A 205 -4.90 -20.21 -0.20
N ASN A 206 -4.01 -20.62 0.70
CA ASN A 206 -3.20 -19.71 1.48
C ASN A 206 -2.20 -18.95 0.62
N LEU A 207 -1.98 -17.66 0.90
CA LEU A 207 -0.97 -16.81 0.25
C LEU A 207 0.45 -17.34 0.49
N CYS A 208 0.72 -17.82 1.70
CA CYS A 208 2.04 -18.26 2.17
C CYS A 208 2.02 -19.74 2.58
N GLY A 209 1.42 -20.60 1.78
CA GLY A 209 1.41 -22.04 2.01
C GLY A 209 1.02 -22.45 3.44
N ASP A 210 1.69 -23.46 3.97
CA ASP A 210 1.42 -24.01 5.32
C ASP A 210 1.83 -23.07 6.45
N ASP A 211 2.80 -22.17 6.23
CA ASP A 211 3.17 -21.15 7.22
C ASP A 211 2.04 -20.21 7.56
N GLY A 212 1.15 -19.95 6.60
CA GLY A 212 -0.09 -19.21 6.78
C GLY A 212 0.12 -17.80 7.30
N PHE A 213 1.20 -17.13 6.88
CA PHE A 213 1.39 -15.70 7.15
C PHE A 213 0.29 -14.88 6.49
N PHE A 214 -0.09 -13.80 7.15
CA PHE A 214 -1.03 -12.82 6.64
C PHE A 214 -0.61 -11.41 7.06
N GLY A 215 -1.00 -10.39 6.31
CA GLY A 215 -0.63 -9.01 6.61
C GLY A 215 -1.77 -8.27 7.31
N VAL A 216 -1.40 -7.42 8.25
CA VAL A 216 -2.34 -6.56 8.99
C VAL A 216 -1.95 -5.11 8.76
N LEU A 217 -2.84 -4.31 8.19
CA LEU A 217 -2.63 -2.88 8.10
C LEU A 217 -2.62 -2.28 9.50
N TRP A 218 -1.43 -1.91 9.97
CA TRP A 218 -1.21 -1.42 11.34
C TRP A 218 -0.83 0.05 11.38
N GLY A 219 -0.30 0.61 10.31
CA GLY A 219 0.14 1.99 10.26
C GLY A 219 -0.03 2.67 8.92
N LEU A 220 -0.06 4.01 8.97
CA LEU A 220 0.06 4.89 7.83
C LEU A 220 1.33 5.70 8.02
N LYS A 221 2.29 5.57 7.10
CA LYS A 221 3.54 6.32 7.07
C LYS A 221 3.43 7.41 6.01
N GLN A 222 2.87 8.56 6.40
CA GLN A 222 2.61 9.65 5.47
C GLN A 222 2.90 10.98 6.15
N ASP A 223 3.22 12.01 5.37
CA ASP A 223 3.29 13.35 5.91
C ASP A 223 1.89 13.89 6.26
N LEU A 224 1.85 14.94 7.06
CA LEU A 224 0.58 15.54 7.49
C LEU A 224 -0.20 16.15 6.33
N GLU A 225 0.48 16.67 5.31
CA GLU A 225 -0.17 17.25 4.14
C GLU A 225 -0.89 16.18 3.32
N HIS A 226 -0.26 15.01 3.19
CA HIS A 226 -0.86 13.87 2.50
C HIS A 226 -2.07 13.31 3.29
N LEU A 227 -1.97 13.20 4.63
CA LEU A 227 -3.09 12.79 5.48
C LEU A 227 -4.29 13.74 5.36
N VAL A 228 -4.05 15.04 5.31
CA VAL A 228 -5.10 16.05 5.09
C VAL A 228 -5.72 15.90 3.71
N SER A 229 -4.90 15.80 2.66
CA SER A 229 -5.38 15.81 1.27
C SER A 229 -6.04 14.50 0.84
N GLU A 230 -5.57 13.36 1.35
CA GLU A 230 -6.06 12.05 0.94
C GLU A 230 -7.15 11.48 1.87
N PHE A 231 -7.02 11.74 3.17
CA PHE A 231 -7.92 11.14 4.18
C PHE A 231 -8.83 12.17 4.86
N GLY A 232 -8.74 13.45 4.48
CA GLY A 232 -9.57 14.50 5.06
C GLY A 232 -9.30 14.75 6.55
N TRP A 233 -8.07 14.49 7.00
CA TRP A 233 -7.68 14.78 8.37
C TRP A 233 -7.75 16.27 8.65
N LYS A 234 -7.78 16.64 9.95
CA LYS A 234 -7.72 18.05 10.35
C LYS A 234 -6.48 18.71 9.74
N ASP A 235 -6.69 19.84 9.08
CA ASP A 235 -5.60 20.61 8.52
C ASP A 235 -4.80 21.26 9.65
N TYR A 236 -3.59 20.77 9.88
CA TYR A 236 -2.68 21.26 10.92
C TYR A 236 -2.32 22.75 10.75
N ARG A 237 -2.55 23.32 9.56
CA ARG A 237 -2.36 24.74 9.27
C ARG A 237 -3.52 25.61 9.77
N ARG A 238 -4.67 25.00 10.08
CA ARG A 238 -5.83 25.68 10.63
C ARG A 238 -5.75 25.75 12.15
N LEU A 239 -5.45 26.92 12.66
CA LEU A 239 -5.34 27.17 14.11
C LEU A 239 -6.67 27.03 14.85
N ASP A 240 -7.80 27.24 14.17
CA ASP A 240 -9.15 27.12 14.71
C ASP A 240 -9.58 25.67 14.99
N THR A 241 -9.06 24.72 14.23
CA THR A 241 -9.39 23.28 14.39
C THR A 241 -8.35 22.49 15.17
N GLY A 242 -7.20 23.13 15.51
CA GLY A 242 -6.06 22.51 16.19
C GLY A 242 -5.13 21.73 15.25
N PRO A 243 -3.82 21.70 15.58
CA PRO A 243 -2.80 21.11 14.71
C PRO A 243 -2.75 19.57 14.75
N CYS A 244 -3.42 18.93 15.70
CA CYS A 244 -3.35 17.48 15.89
C CYS A 244 -4.63 16.79 15.41
N GLY A 245 -4.49 15.80 14.53
CA GLY A 245 -5.63 14.99 14.07
C GLY A 245 -6.18 14.01 15.13
N PHE A 246 -5.41 13.74 16.19
CA PHE A 246 -5.74 12.75 17.21
C PHE A 246 -6.29 13.35 18.49
N CYS A 247 -5.85 14.55 18.87
CA CYS A 247 -6.25 15.17 20.12
C CYS A 247 -7.12 16.41 19.87
N PRO A 248 -7.97 16.80 20.85
CA PRO A 248 -8.83 17.96 20.76
C PRO A 248 -8.07 19.28 21.01
N CYS A 249 -6.76 19.33 20.78
CA CYS A 249 -6.01 20.57 20.96
C CYS A 249 -6.49 21.66 20.03
N ASP A 250 -6.68 22.85 20.58
CA ASP A 250 -7.07 24.07 19.87
C ASP A 250 -6.31 25.28 20.43
N VAL A 251 -6.66 26.48 19.99
CA VAL A 251 -5.98 27.72 20.45
C VAL A 251 -6.45 28.14 21.83
N ASN A 252 -7.68 27.77 22.25
CA ASN A 252 -8.37 28.34 23.40
C ASN A 252 -8.55 27.35 24.55
N THR A 253 -9.10 26.17 24.26
CA THR A 253 -9.55 25.20 25.29
C THR A 253 -8.40 24.28 25.74
N PHE A 254 -7.63 23.79 24.77
CA PHE A 254 -6.43 22.97 25.00
C PHE A 254 -5.26 23.54 24.20
N PRO A 255 -4.64 24.63 24.67
CA PRO A 255 -3.60 25.31 23.90
C PRO A 255 -2.41 24.40 23.64
N TRP A 256 -2.19 24.05 22.39
CA TRP A 256 -1.06 23.21 21.98
C TRP A 256 0.32 23.81 22.32
N LYS A 257 0.34 25.11 22.67
CA LYS A 257 1.54 25.84 23.12
C LYS A 257 1.82 25.66 24.61
N ASP A 258 0.88 25.16 25.38
CA ASP A 258 1.05 24.99 26.84
C ASP A 258 1.45 23.58 27.19
N PHE A 259 2.76 23.32 27.15
CA PHE A 259 3.35 22.04 27.49
C PHE A 259 3.19 21.64 28.97
N ARG A 260 2.66 22.51 29.84
CA ARG A 260 2.42 22.21 31.24
C ARG A 260 1.17 21.36 31.46
N LEU A 261 0.23 21.40 30.52
CA LEU A 261 -1.02 20.61 30.57
C LEU A 261 -0.83 19.14 30.15
N ALA A 262 0.34 18.77 29.64
CA ALA A 262 0.64 17.39 29.23
C ALA A 262 0.92 16.42 30.38
N LYS A 263 0.72 16.83 31.64
CA LYS A 263 1.00 16.01 32.86
C LYS A 263 -0.26 15.56 33.61
N SER A 264 -1.44 15.71 33.04
CA SER A 264 -2.68 15.23 33.68
C SER A 264 -3.29 14.06 32.92
#